data_6c0f8315fa1b5293ecdbffb0e6f31cd2
#
_entry.id   6c0f8315fa1b5293ecdbffb0e6f31cd2
#
_cell.length_a   1.000
_cell.length_b   1.000
_cell.length_c   1.000
_cell.angle_alpha   90.00
_cell.angle_beta   90.00
_cell.angle_gamma   90.00
#
_symmetry.space_group_name_H-M   'P 1'
#
loop_
_entity.id
_entity.type
_entity.pdbx_description
1 polymer ?
#
loop_
_entity_poly.entity_id
_entity_poly.type
_entity_poly.pdbx_seq_one_letter_code
_entity_poly.pdbx_strand_id
1 'polypeptide(L)'
;IKAAGIVGMGGATFPTHVKLSVPPGKKAEFLIINGVECEPYLTSDHRTMLEKGEELMVGTTILMRALGVKQAQIGIENNKPDAIAFLRELSKHYEGVRVTPLKVRYPQGGEKQLIAAVTGRQVPPPPGLPIDVGAVVCNASTTVAVYEAVQKRKPLVERIVTVTGKGMKTPSNYLV
;
A
#
# COMPACT_ATOMS: atom_id res chain seq x y z
N ILE A 1 -6.41 11.84 -8.95
CA ILE A 1 -5.20 11.52 -8.15
C ILE A 1 -4.21 12.69 -8.24
N LYS A 2 -3.74 13.08 -9.45
CA LYS A 2 -2.78 14.21 -9.63
C LYS A 2 -3.31 15.52 -9.05
N ALA A 3 -4.52 15.94 -9.44
CA ALA A 3 -5.13 17.19 -8.98
C ALA A 3 -5.41 17.23 -7.45
N ALA A 4 -5.54 16.05 -6.82
CA ALA A 4 -5.73 15.93 -5.38
C ALA A 4 -4.41 15.87 -4.59
N GLY A 5 -3.26 15.97 -5.25
CA GLY A 5 -1.95 15.99 -4.62
C GLY A 5 -1.53 14.68 -3.96
N ILE A 6 -2.05 13.51 -4.42
CA ILE A 6 -1.77 12.23 -3.77
C ILE A 6 -0.31 11.84 -3.97
N VAL A 7 0.39 11.68 -2.85
CA VAL A 7 1.78 11.21 -2.77
C VAL A 7 1.89 9.96 -1.90
N GLY A 8 2.98 9.23 -2.03
CA GLY A 8 3.23 8.03 -1.23
C GLY A 8 3.39 8.36 0.25
N MET A 9 2.61 7.70 1.11
CA MET A 9 2.63 7.90 2.56
C MET A 9 3.46 6.87 3.34
N GLY A 10 4.04 5.90 2.63
CA GLY A 10 4.89 4.86 3.22
C GLY A 10 6.40 5.20 3.25
N GLY A 11 6.78 6.47 3.05
CA GLY A 11 8.19 6.86 3.12
C GLY A 11 8.55 8.05 2.22
N ALA A 12 9.01 7.80 1.01
CA ALA A 12 9.66 8.80 0.14
C ALA A 12 8.73 9.87 -0.47
N THR A 13 7.44 9.91 -0.16
CA THR A 13 6.47 10.89 -0.70
C THR A 13 6.44 10.99 -2.24
N PHE A 14 6.76 9.90 -2.93
CA PHE A 14 6.79 9.88 -4.38
C PHE A 14 5.38 10.12 -4.97
N PRO A 15 5.24 10.98 -6.00
CA PRO A 15 3.94 11.31 -6.57
C PRO A 15 3.23 10.07 -7.13
N THR A 16 2.06 9.75 -6.60
CA THR A 16 1.32 8.52 -6.95
C THR A 16 0.92 8.50 -8.43
N HIS A 17 0.54 9.64 -9.00
CA HIS A 17 0.18 9.73 -10.42
C HIS A 17 1.35 9.39 -11.37
N VAL A 18 2.59 9.69 -10.97
CA VAL A 18 3.78 9.30 -11.76
C VAL A 18 3.98 7.79 -11.70
N LYS A 19 3.82 7.19 -10.52
CA LYS A 19 3.89 5.72 -10.34
C LYS A 19 2.84 4.98 -11.17
N LEU A 20 1.67 5.57 -11.38
CA LEU A 20 0.57 5.01 -12.19
C LEU A 20 0.74 5.27 -13.70
N SER A 21 1.64 6.15 -14.09
CA SER A 21 1.93 6.45 -15.50
C SER A 21 2.96 5.46 -16.02
N VAL A 22 2.48 4.33 -16.54
CA VAL A 22 3.36 3.27 -17.08
C VAL A 22 4.11 3.79 -18.30
N PRO A 23 5.45 3.73 -18.33
CA PRO A 23 6.24 4.20 -19.47
C PRO A 23 5.96 3.41 -20.75
N PRO A 24 6.12 4.01 -21.95
CA PRO A 24 6.02 3.31 -23.21
C PRO A 24 6.92 2.06 -23.26
N GLY A 25 6.40 0.96 -23.79
CA GLY A 25 7.12 -0.32 -23.86
C GLY A 25 7.16 -1.12 -22.57
N LYS A 26 6.63 -0.60 -21.46
CA LYS A 26 6.46 -1.33 -20.21
C LYS A 26 4.99 -1.70 -20.02
N LYS A 27 4.74 -2.70 -19.18
CA LYS A 27 3.37 -3.15 -18.84
C LYS A 27 3.29 -3.45 -17.35
N ALA A 28 2.28 -2.91 -16.70
CA ALA A 28 1.90 -3.37 -15.37
C ALA A 28 1.13 -4.69 -15.50
N GLU A 29 1.48 -5.69 -14.70
CA GLU A 29 0.80 -6.99 -14.66
C GLU A 29 0.02 -7.16 -13.37
N PHE A 30 0.54 -6.59 -12.28
CA PHE A 30 -0.11 -6.65 -10.98
C PHE A 30 0.19 -5.44 -10.12
N LEU A 31 -0.76 -5.16 -9.25
CA LEU A 31 -0.66 -4.16 -8.20
C LEU A 31 -0.34 -4.85 -6.87
N ILE A 32 0.56 -4.27 -6.08
CA ILE A 32 0.83 -4.70 -4.71
C ILE A 32 0.49 -3.56 -3.76
N ILE A 33 -0.38 -3.82 -2.79
CA ILE A 33 -0.64 -2.91 -1.69
C ILE A 33 0.27 -3.31 -0.52
N ASN A 34 1.10 -2.38 -0.11
CA ASN A 34 2.02 -2.53 0.99
C ASN A 34 1.32 -2.18 2.31
N GLY A 35 0.85 -3.20 3.03
CA GLY A 35 0.33 -3.14 4.39
C GLY A 35 1.29 -3.81 5.39
N VAL A 36 2.56 -3.94 5.05
CA VAL A 36 3.56 -4.66 5.85
C VAL A 36 3.84 -3.95 7.17
N GLU A 37 4.15 -2.63 7.10
CA GLU A 37 4.49 -1.80 8.27
C GLU A 37 5.56 -2.48 9.16
N CYS A 38 6.73 -2.74 8.55
CA CYS A 38 7.82 -3.48 9.20
C CYS A 38 8.67 -2.65 10.18
N GLU A 39 8.52 -1.33 10.19
CA GLU A 39 9.24 -0.46 11.12
C GLU A 39 8.77 -0.72 12.56
N PRO A 40 9.70 -0.93 13.52
CA PRO A 40 9.32 -1.15 14.91
C PRO A 40 8.48 0.00 15.49
N TYR A 41 7.45 -0.36 16.25
CA TYR A 41 6.54 0.55 16.95
C TYR A 41 5.56 1.34 16.07
N LEU A 42 5.63 1.28 14.74
CA LEU A 42 4.62 1.89 13.88
C LEU A 42 3.32 1.08 13.87
N THR A 43 2.18 1.78 13.88
CA THR A 43 0.85 1.16 13.90
C THR A 43 -0.18 1.89 13.04
N SER A 44 0.23 2.91 12.29
CA SER A 44 -0.68 3.73 11.47
C SER A 44 -1.34 2.96 10.34
N ASP A 45 -0.57 2.15 9.59
CA ASP A 45 -1.12 1.35 8.49
C ASP A 45 -1.95 0.18 9.03
N HIS A 46 -1.55 -0.45 10.14
CA HIS A 46 -2.34 -1.49 10.80
C HIS A 46 -3.73 -0.97 11.19
N ARG A 47 -3.79 0.20 11.86
CA ARG A 47 -5.06 0.82 12.23
C ARG A 47 -5.87 1.24 11.00
N THR A 48 -5.22 1.81 9.98
CA THR A 48 -5.87 2.15 8.72
C THR A 48 -6.51 0.94 8.05
N MET A 49 -5.83 -0.21 8.02
CA MET A 49 -6.38 -1.45 7.46
C MET A 49 -7.62 -1.94 8.20
N LEU A 50 -7.66 -1.79 9.52
CA LEU A 50 -8.81 -2.20 10.35
C LEU A 50 -9.96 -1.19 10.30
N GLU A 51 -9.66 0.11 10.35
CA GLU A 51 -10.68 1.17 10.47
C GLU A 51 -11.23 1.63 9.12
N LYS A 52 -10.44 1.48 8.03
CA LYS A 52 -10.78 1.91 6.67
C LYS A 52 -10.61 0.77 5.65
N GLY A 53 -10.97 -0.45 6.04
CA GLY A 53 -10.79 -1.63 5.18
C GLY A 53 -11.61 -1.57 3.89
N GLU A 54 -12.85 -1.11 3.94
CA GLU A 54 -13.69 -0.93 2.75
C GLU A 54 -13.10 0.13 1.81
N GLU A 55 -12.67 1.26 2.34
CA GLU A 55 -12.02 2.32 1.58
C GLU A 55 -10.72 1.83 0.93
N LEU A 56 -9.96 0.98 1.65
CA LEU A 56 -8.76 0.34 1.13
C LEU A 56 -9.09 -0.57 -0.06
N MET A 57 -10.14 -1.38 0.04
CA MET A 57 -10.56 -2.29 -1.04
C MET A 57 -11.01 -1.50 -2.28
N VAL A 58 -11.86 -0.49 -2.10
CA VAL A 58 -12.31 0.37 -3.20
C VAL A 58 -11.13 1.13 -3.80
N GLY A 59 -10.24 1.69 -2.98
CA GLY A 59 -8.99 2.33 -3.43
C GLY A 59 -8.11 1.40 -4.25
N THR A 60 -8.01 0.13 -3.84
CA THR A 60 -7.29 -0.91 -4.58
C THR A 60 -7.91 -1.14 -5.96
N THR A 61 -9.24 -1.25 -6.06
CA THR A 61 -9.91 -1.41 -7.37
C THR A 61 -9.76 -0.20 -8.27
N ILE A 62 -9.76 1.02 -7.71
CA ILE A 62 -9.48 2.26 -8.47
C ILE A 62 -8.06 2.21 -9.05
N LEU A 63 -7.07 1.81 -8.26
CA LEU A 63 -5.68 1.67 -8.70
C LEU A 63 -5.52 0.57 -9.75
N MET A 64 -6.18 -0.59 -9.57
CA MET A 64 -6.21 -1.67 -10.57
C MET A 64 -6.75 -1.18 -11.91
N ARG A 65 -7.84 -0.42 -11.88
CA ARG A 65 -8.46 0.16 -13.08
C ARG A 65 -7.56 1.19 -13.75
N ALA A 66 -6.90 2.05 -12.98
CA ALA A 66 -5.97 3.05 -13.49
C ALA A 66 -4.75 2.42 -14.20
N LEU A 67 -4.27 1.27 -13.70
CA LEU A 67 -3.14 0.52 -14.27
C LEU A 67 -3.56 -0.46 -15.37
N GLY A 68 -4.85 -0.74 -15.52
CA GLY A 68 -5.36 -1.79 -16.43
C GLY A 68 -4.98 -3.22 -15.99
N VAL A 69 -4.74 -3.44 -14.70
CA VAL A 69 -4.39 -4.75 -14.15
C VAL A 69 -5.61 -5.49 -13.60
N LYS A 70 -5.59 -6.82 -13.67
CA LYS A 70 -6.67 -7.67 -13.18
C LYS A 70 -6.41 -8.28 -11.80
N GLN A 71 -5.22 -8.08 -11.25
CA GLN A 71 -4.81 -8.69 -9.99
C GLN A 71 -4.15 -7.67 -9.08
N ALA A 72 -4.53 -7.70 -7.81
CA ALA A 72 -3.89 -6.97 -6.73
C ALA A 72 -3.62 -7.90 -5.55
N GLN A 73 -2.50 -7.70 -4.88
CA GLN A 73 -2.14 -8.41 -3.67
C GLN A 73 -1.87 -7.44 -2.53
N ILE A 74 -2.54 -7.62 -1.40
CA ILE A 74 -2.31 -6.83 -0.19
C ILE A 74 -1.35 -7.63 0.69
N GLY A 75 -0.08 -7.21 0.77
CA GLY A 75 0.94 -7.83 1.60
C GLY A 75 0.85 -7.33 3.03
N ILE A 76 0.71 -8.24 4.01
CA ILE A 76 0.59 -7.92 5.44
C ILE A 76 1.47 -8.90 6.22
N GLU A 77 2.25 -8.40 7.19
CA GLU A 77 3.01 -9.29 8.07
C GLU A 77 2.10 -10.09 9.02
N ASN A 78 2.48 -11.35 9.27
CA ASN A 78 1.68 -12.30 10.05
C ASN A 78 1.60 -11.98 11.56
N ASN A 79 2.24 -10.91 12.03
CA ASN A 79 2.04 -10.32 13.35
C ASN A 79 0.77 -9.45 13.45
N LYS A 80 0.01 -9.32 12.35
CA LYS A 80 -1.27 -8.57 12.26
C LYS A 80 -2.42 -9.53 11.87
N PRO A 81 -2.70 -10.60 12.67
CA PRO A 81 -3.67 -11.62 12.31
C PRO A 81 -5.10 -11.09 12.17
N ASP A 82 -5.45 -10.07 12.94
CA ASP A 82 -6.72 -9.36 12.91
C ASP A 82 -6.95 -8.66 11.55
N ALA A 83 -5.98 -7.87 11.08
CA ALA A 83 -6.05 -7.21 9.78
C ALA A 83 -6.08 -8.23 8.63
N ILE A 84 -5.29 -9.31 8.71
CA ILE A 84 -5.30 -10.38 7.72
C ILE A 84 -6.68 -11.05 7.63
N ALA A 85 -7.28 -11.40 8.78
CA ALA A 85 -8.59 -12.05 8.81
C ALA A 85 -9.67 -11.13 8.26
N PHE A 86 -9.69 -9.88 8.73
CA PHE A 86 -10.67 -8.88 8.31
C PHE A 86 -10.59 -8.58 6.81
N LEU A 87 -9.40 -8.27 6.30
CA LEU A 87 -9.24 -7.94 4.88
C LEU A 87 -9.42 -9.16 3.96
N ARG A 88 -9.14 -10.38 4.42
CA ARG A 88 -9.48 -11.60 3.67
C ARG A 88 -10.98 -11.78 3.49
N GLU A 89 -11.75 -11.49 4.52
CA GLU A 89 -13.21 -11.56 4.43
C GLU A 89 -13.72 -10.52 3.44
N LEU A 90 -13.29 -9.27 3.56
CA LEU A 90 -13.65 -8.20 2.63
C LEU A 90 -13.25 -8.53 1.19
N SER A 91 -12.05 -9.07 0.98
CA SER A 91 -11.53 -9.35 -0.37
C SER A 91 -12.38 -10.33 -1.17
N LYS A 92 -13.24 -11.13 -0.53
CA LYS A 92 -14.17 -12.03 -1.23
C LYS A 92 -15.18 -11.28 -2.11
N HIS A 93 -15.44 -10.02 -1.81
CA HIS A 93 -16.36 -9.14 -2.55
C HIS A 93 -15.67 -8.33 -3.65
N TYR A 94 -14.33 -8.47 -3.79
CA TYR A 94 -13.53 -7.68 -4.73
C TYR A 94 -12.73 -8.58 -5.66
N GLU A 95 -13.22 -8.73 -6.89
CA GLU A 95 -12.59 -9.62 -7.88
C GLU A 95 -11.13 -9.24 -8.14
N GLY A 96 -10.26 -10.24 -8.14
CA GLY A 96 -8.83 -10.07 -8.40
C GLY A 96 -8.01 -9.55 -7.21
N VAL A 97 -8.63 -9.20 -6.08
CA VAL A 97 -7.92 -8.75 -4.87
C VAL A 97 -7.66 -9.93 -3.94
N ARG A 98 -6.42 -10.07 -3.48
CA ARG A 98 -6.01 -11.14 -2.54
C ARG A 98 -5.19 -10.57 -1.40
N VAL A 99 -5.31 -11.17 -0.21
CA VAL A 99 -4.48 -10.86 0.96
C VAL A 99 -3.40 -11.92 1.12
N THR A 100 -2.15 -11.49 1.11
CA THR A 100 -0.96 -12.34 1.20
C THR A 100 -0.26 -12.13 2.54
N PRO A 101 -0.34 -13.09 3.48
CA PRO A 101 0.43 -13.03 4.72
C PRO A 101 1.91 -13.21 4.44
N LEU A 102 2.72 -12.38 5.07
CA LEU A 102 4.17 -12.37 4.95
C LEU A 102 4.82 -12.66 6.30
N LYS A 103 6.01 -13.25 6.27
CA LYS A 103 6.80 -13.45 7.48
C LYS A 103 7.28 -12.10 8.02
N VAL A 104 7.28 -11.93 9.34
CA VAL A 104 7.86 -10.76 9.99
C VAL A 104 9.37 -10.75 9.74
N ARG A 105 9.83 -9.78 8.98
CA ARG A 105 11.25 -9.55 8.67
C ARG A 105 11.49 -8.08 8.40
N TYR A 106 12.63 -7.57 8.83
CA TYR A 106 13.05 -6.23 8.48
C TYR A 106 14.12 -6.30 7.37
N PRO A 107 14.00 -5.52 6.27
CA PRO A 107 12.94 -4.57 5.89
C PRO A 107 11.92 -5.17 4.89
N GLN A 108 11.02 -6.05 5.34
CA GLN A 108 10.02 -6.75 4.48
C GLN A 108 9.13 -5.78 3.69
N GLY A 109 8.86 -4.58 4.25
CA GLY A 109 8.09 -3.51 3.58
C GLY A 109 8.90 -2.74 2.53
N GLY A 110 10.19 -2.96 2.40
CA GLY A 110 10.98 -2.40 1.32
C GLY A 110 10.43 -2.85 -0.05
N GLU A 111 10.22 -1.90 -0.98
CA GLU A 111 9.50 -2.14 -2.23
C GLU A 111 10.02 -3.36 -3.02
N LYS A 112 11.36 -3.48 -3.17
CA LYS A 112 11.97 -4.60 -3.89
C LYS A 112 11.83 -5.93 -3.16
N GLN A 113 11.97 -5.93 -1.83
CA GLN A 113 11.79 -7.10 -0.98
C GLN A 113 10.33 -7.60 -1.01
N LEU A 114 9.38 -6.66 -0.93
CA LEU A 114 7.97 -6.98 -0.99
C LEU A 114 7.59 -7.59 -2.35
N ILE A 115 8.06 -7.02 -3.45
CA ILE A 115 7.84 -7.57 -4.79
C ILE A 115 8.36 -9.01 -4.87
N ALA A 116 9.59 -9.25 -4.42
CA ALA A 116 10.18 -10.59 -4.44
C ALA A 116 9.39 -11.58 -3.57
N ALA A 117 8.96 -11.16 -2.38
CA ALA A 117 8.19 -12.00 -1.46
C ALA A 117 6.79 -12.37 -2.01
N VAL A 118 6.13 -11.44 -2.70
CA VAL A 118 4.76 -11.62 -3.21
C VAL A 118 4.72 -12.30 -4.57
N THR A 119 5.70 -12.03 -5.43
CA THR A 119 5.66 -12.45 -6.84
C THR A 119 6.74 -13.46 -7.23
N GLY A 120 7.77 -13.63 -6.41
CA GLY A 120 8.98 -14.38 -6.75
C GLY A 120 9.90 -13.66 -7.75
N ARG A 121 9.53 -12.48 -8.25
CA ARG A 121 10.33 -11.71 -9.23
C ARG A 121 11.29 -10.78 -8.51
N GLN A 122 12.50 -10.66 -9.02
CA GLN A 122 13.52 -9.77 -8.48
C GLN A 122 13.66 -8.52 -9.34
N VAL A 123 13.44 -7.36 -8.73
CA VAL A 123 13.69 -6.07 -9.38
C VAL A 123 15.18 -5.91 -9.58
N PRO A 124 15.65 -5.60 -10.81
CA PRO A 124 17.07 -5.41 -11.09
C PRO A 124 17.73 -4.36 -10.18
N PRO A 125 19.06 -4.41 -10.02
CA PRO A 125 19.78 -3.33 -9.33
C PRO A 125 19.55 -1.98 -10.06
N PRO A 126 19.82 -0.86 -9.37
CA PRO A 126 19.69 0.45 -10.01
C PRO A 126 20.40 0.51 -11.40
N PRO A 127 19.77 1.11 -12.43
CA PRO A 127 18.52 1.90 -12.40
C PRO A 127 17.20 1.10 -12.50
N GLY A 128 17.20 -0.21 -12.21
CA GLY A 128 16.02 -1.06 -12.31
C GLY A 128 14.87 -0.62 -11.42
N LEU A 129 13.66 -0.60 -11.99
CA LEU A 129 12.41 -0.14 -11.36
C LEU A 129 11.43 -1.31 -11.18
N PRO A 130 10.47 -1.24 -10.23
CA PRO A 130 9.40 -2.22 -10.07
C PRO A 130 8.65 -2.57 -11.35
N ILE A 131 8.42 -1.59 -12.22
CA ILE A 131 7.73 -1.78 -13.48
C ILE A 131 8.50 -2.69 -14.46
N ASP A 132 9.81 -2.86 -14.30
CA ASP A 132 10.63 -3.76 -15.13
C ASP A 132 10.27 -5.24 -14.91
N VAL A 133 9.66 -5.53 -13.76
CA VAL A 133 9.12 -6.85 -13.43
C VAL A 133 7.58 -6.86 -13.42
N GLY A 134 6.95 -5.85 -14.03
CA GLY A 134 5.50 -5.75 -14.16
C GLY A 134 4.77 -5.37 -12.86
N ALA A 135 5.48 -4.92 -11.83
CA ALA A 135 4.90 -4.60 -10.54
C ALA A 135 4.72 -3.08 -10.34
N VAL A 136 3.61 -2.70 -9.72
CA VAL A 136 3.41 -1.36 -9.15
C VAL A 136 3.04 -1.53 -7.68
N VAL A 137 3.72 -0.79 -6.81
CA VAL A 137 3.51 -0.89 -5.35
C VAL A 137 2.95 0.41 -4.82
N CYS A 138 1.86 0.34 -4.05
CA CYS A 138 1.27 1.46 -3.32
C CYS A 138 1.15 1.11 -1.84
N ASN A 139 1.38 2.08 -0.95
CA ASN A 139 1.19 1.90 0.49
C ASN A 139 -0.31 1.87 0.84
N ALA A 140 -0.69 1.20 1.94
CA ALA A 140 -2.09 1.07 2.39
C ALA A 140 -2.76 2.42 2.62
N SER A 141 -2.16 3.32 3.39
CA SER A 141 -2.72 4.66 3.64
C SER A 141 -2.82 5.50 2.37
N THR A 142 -1.83 5.40 1.46
CA THR A 142 -1.89 6.03 0.13
C THR A 142 -3.09 5.52 -0.68
N THR A 143 -3.38 4.24 -0.61
CA THR A 143 -4.52 3.62 -1.31
C THR A 143 -5.86 4.14 -0.79
N VAL A 144 -5.99 4.31 0.53
CA VAL A 144 -7.16 4.97 1.13
C VAL A 144 -7.29 6.42 0.66
N ALA A 145 -6.17 7.18 0.60
CA ALA A 145 -6.19 8.56 0.08
C ALA A 145 -6.60 8.62 -1.40
N VAL A 146 -6.25 7.61 -2.21
CA VAL A 146 -6.75 7.50 -3.59
C VAL A 146 -8.26 7.32 -3.62
N TYR A 147 -8.83 6.48 -2.76
CA TYR A 147 -10.27 6.36 -2.60
C TYR A 147 -10.91 7.71 -2.23
N GLU A 148 -10.39 8.38 -1.22
CA GLU A 148 -10.91 9.68 -0.75
C GLU A 148 -10.85 10.73 -1.87
N ALA A 149 -9.77 10.76 -2.63
CA ALA A 149 -9.63 11.69 -3.76
C ALA A 149 -10.64 11.44 -4.89
N VAL A 150 -10.88 10.18 -5.24
CA VAL A 150 -11.72 9.81 -6.39
C VAL A 150 -13.20 9.79 -6.00
N GLN A 151 -13.55 9.21 -4.86
CA GLN A 151 -14.95 9.03 -4.44
C GLN A 151 -15.48 10.23 -3.64
N LYS A 152 -14.64 10.86 -2.82
CA LYS A 152 -15.06 11.96 -1.94
C LYS A 152 -14.55 13.33 -2.41
N ARG A 153 -13.75 13.39 -3.49
CA ARG A 153 -13.12 14.61 -4.01
C ARG A 153 -12.26 15.33 -2.94
N LYS A 154 -11.76 14.58 -1.97
CA LYS A 154 -10.94 15.10 -0.88
C LYS A 154 -9.47 15.12 -1.30
N PRO A 155 -8.79 16.29 -1.29
CA PRO A 155 -7.35 16.35 -1.53
C PRO A 155 -6.58 15.77 -0.35
N LEU A 156 -5.30 15.41 -0.57
CA LEU A 156 -4.42 14.94 0.49
C LEU A 156 -3.90 16.14 1.31
N VAL A 157 -4.59 16.46 2.38
CA VAL A 157 -4.27 17.58 3.30
C VAL A 157 -4.07 17.12 4.74
N GLU A 158 -4.24 15.84 5.00
CA GLU A 158 -4.05 15.26 6.33
C GLU A 158 -3.49 13.82 6.22
N ARG A 159 -2.80 13.38 7.26
CA ARG A 159 -2.31 12.01 7.37
C ARG A 159 -2.25 11.55 8.81
N ILE A 160 -2.19 10.23 9.01
CA ILE A 160 -1.93 9.63 10.32
C ILE A 160 -0.42 9.50 10.51
N VAL A 161 0.06 9.92 11.67
CA VAL A 161 1.46 9.81 12.09
C VAL A 161 1.54 9.07 13.42
N THR A 162 2.32 8.01 13.48
CA THR A 162 2.64 7.33 14.75
C THR A 162 3.72 8.13 15.49
N VAL A 163 3.42 8.57 16.69
CA VAL A 163 4.40 9.15 17.62
C VAL A 163 4.69 8.11 18.69
N THR A 164 5.91 7.61 18.73
CA THR A 164 6.28 6.46 19.57
C THR A 164 7.76 6.49 19.98
N GLY A 165 8.17 5.51 20.76
CA GLY A 165 9.54 5.31 21.22
C GLY A 165 9.65 5.24 22.73
N LYS A 166 10.81 4.83 23.22
CA LYS A 166 11.05 4.61 24.67
C LYS A 166 10.92 5.87 25.53
N GLY A 167 11.06 7.06 24.94
CA GLY A 167 10.90 8.36 25.63
C GLY A 167 9.45 8.83 25.70
N MET A 168 8.50 8.15 25.06
CA MET A 168 7.11 8.55 25.05
C MET A 168 6.33 7.96 26.23
N LYS A 169 5.67 8.82 27.00
CA LYS A 169 4.78 8.38 28.09
C LYS A 169 3.56 7.63 27.55
N THR A 170 3.00 8.10 26.44
CA THR A 170 1.82 7.51 25.82
C THR A 170 2.02 7.52 24.29
N PRO A 171 2.55 6.41 23.70
CA PRO A 171 2.63 6.26 22.27
C PRO A 171 1.23 6.27 21.64
N SER A 172 1.06 6.95 20.50
CA SER A 172 -0.25 7.05 19.84
C SER A 172 -0.12 7.39 18.35
N ASN A 173 -1.22 7.19 17.63
CA ASN A 173 -1.41 7.67 16.28
C ASN A 173 -2.16 9.00 16.31
N TYR A 174 -1.67 9.98 15.58
CA TYR A 174 -2.26 11.32 15.49
C TYR A 174 -2.64 11.63 14.06
N LEU A 175 -3.80 12.26 13.87
CA LEU A 175 -4.17 12.89 12.63
C LEU A 175 -3.51 14.29 12.58
N VAL A 176 -2.73 14.57 11.57
CA VAL A 176 -2.04 15.84 11.33
C VAL A 176 -2.33 16.37 9.95
#